data_e4bb81bc99fe9818bfda73dd8abda3ae
#
_entry.id   e4bb81bc99fe9818bfda73dd8abda3ae
#
_cell.length_a   1.000
_cell.length_b   1.000
_cell.length_c   1.000
_cell.angle_alpha   90.00
_cell.angle_beta   90.00
_cell.angle_gamma   90.00
#
_symmetry.space_group_name_H-M   'P 1'
#
loop_
_entity.id
_entity.type
_entity.pdbx_description
1 polymer ?
#
loop_
_entity_poly.entity_id
_entity_poly.type
_entity_poly.pdbx_seq_one_letter_code
_entity_poly.pdbx_strand_id
1 'polypeptide(L)'
;MKQLNIEEIQKILPQRYPFLLIDKIIEIEPGQRVVAIKNVSNTEGFFSGHFPGKPVMPGALIIEAMAQASIVLYWSKYKDELVKTPNYYLVSVKVDLENPVYPGDSLMIESKALKIIPKAGFVEVNASIDKTIIAKGQATFAIER
;
A
#
# COMPACT_ATOMS: atom_id res chain seq x y z
N MET A 1 1.57 12.45 -15.48
CA MET A 1 1.64 11.55 -14.35
C MET A 1 2.53 12.12 -13.27
N LYS A 2 2.11 11.98 -12.02
CA LYS A 2 2.81 12.59 -10.90
C LYS A 2 3.49 11.53 -10.05
N GLN A 3 4.69 11.85 -9.53
CA GLN A 3 5.37 11.05 -8.53
C GLN A 3 5.27 11.74 -7.17
N LEU A 4 5.30 10.97 -6.09
CA LEU A 4 5.32 11.49 -4.74
C LEU A 4 6.51 10.89 -3.99
N ASN A 5 7.24 11.77 -3.30
CA ASN A 5 8.32 11.36 -2.40
C ASN A 5 7.76 11.07 -1.00
N ILE A 6 8.62 10.63 -0.09
CA ILE A 6 8.19 10.25 1.26
C ILE A 6 7.60 11.41 2.05
N GLU A 7 8.08 12.62 1.87
CA GLU A 7 7.53 13.78 2.57
C GLU A 7 6.09 14.05 2.14
N GLU A 8 5.81 13.90 0.85
CA GLU A 8 4.46 14.06 0.31
C GLU A 8 3.55 12.92 0.77
N ILE A 9 4.06 11.68 0.78
CA ILE A 9 3.31 10.51 1.24
C ILE A 9 2.90 10.69 2.71
N GLN A 10 3.78 11.23 3.55
CA GLN A 10 3.48 11.47 4.97
C GLN A 10 2.37 12.50 5.19
N LYS A 11 2.10 13.34 4.23
CA LYS A 11 0.98 14.28 4.29
C LYS A 11 -0.36 13.61 3.94
N ILE A 12 -0.31 12.46 3.31
CA ILE A 12 -1.49 11.70 2.86
C ILE A 12 -1.83 10.59 3.83
N LEU A 13 -0.82 9.79 4.22
CA LEU A 13 -0.99 8.63 5.08
C LEU A 13 -0.76 9.03 6.55
N PRO A 14 -1.64 8.61 7.46
CA PRO A 14 -1.46 8.89 8.89
C PRO A 14 -0.43 8.00 9.57
N GLN A 15 -0.11 6.84 8.96
CA GLN A 15 0.85 5.91 9.52
C GLN A 15 2.24 6.55 9.63
N ARG A 16 3.00 6.13 10.64
CA ARG A 16 4.40 6.53 10.84
C ARG A 16 5.20 5.29 11.21
N TYR A 17 6.51 5.44 11.34
CA TYR A 17 7.38 4.35 11.75
C TYR A 17 6.83 3.68 13.01
N PRO A 18 6.78 2.34 13.10
CA PRO A 18 7.28 1.39 12.10
C PRO A 18 6.23 0.91 11.08
N PHE A 19 5.09 1.59 10.97
CA PHE A 19 3.94 1.10 10.20
C PHE A 19 3.72 1.82 8.88
N LEU A 20 4.49 2.83 8.55
CA LEU A 20 4.45 3.45 7.22
C LEU A 20 5.31 2.60 6.28
N LEU A 21 4.68 1.95 5.30
CA LEU A 21 5.35 0.95 4.47
C LEU A 21 5.64 1.44 3.03
N ILE A 22 5.02 2.52 2.58
CA ILE A 22 5.21 3.02 1.22
C ILE A 22 6.38 4.01 1.19
N ASP A 23 7.34 3.75 0.31
CA ASP A 23 8.54 4.58 0.19
C ASP A 23 8.45 5.62 -0.92
N LYS A 24 7.71 5.32 -1.98
CA LYS A 24 7.57 6.22 -3.13
C LYS A 24 6.32 5.88 -3.91
N ILE A 25 5.69 6.88 -4.49
CA ILE A 25 4.65 6.70 -5.50
C ILE A 25 5.28 7.06 -6.84
N ILE A 26 5.26 6.15 -7.79
CA ILE A 26 5.89 6.35 -9.09
C ILE A 26 4.91 6.69 -10.20
N GLU A 27 3.63 6.35 -10.04
CA GLU A 27 2.60 6.72 -10.99
C GLU A 27 1.28 6.99 -10.27
N ILE A 28 0.57 8.02 -10.70
CA ILE A 28 -0.79 8.31 -10.26
C ILE A 28 -1.64 8.68 -11.47
N GLU A 29 -2.71 7.94 -11.69
CA GLU A 29 -3.82 8.33 -12.53
C GLU A 29 -4.98 8.63 -11.59
N PRO A 30 -5.31 9.91 -11.34
CA PRO A 30 -6.24 10.28 -10.27
C PRO A 30 -7.56 9.52 -10.33
N GLY A 31 -7.93 8.90 -9.21
CA GLY A 31 -9.16 8.13 -9.09
C GLY A 31 -9.16 6.80 -9.84
N GLN A 32 -8.11 6.48 -10.57
CA GLN A 32 -8.04 5.30 -11.43
C GLN A 32 -7.01 4.28 -10.96
N ARG A 33 -5.78 4.72 -10.76
CA ARG A 33 -4.67 3.81 -10.54
C ARG A 33 -3.49 4.50 -9.85
N VAL A 34 -2.82 3.76 -8.97
CA VAL A 34 -1.58 4.18 -8.31
C VAL A 34 -0.58 3.05 -8.38
N VAL A 35 0.68 3.39 -8.61
CA VAL A 35 1.81 2.45 -8.48
C VAL A 35 2.78 2.98 -7.44
N ALA A 36 3.07 2.13 -6.46
CA ALA A 36 3.91 2.47 -5.32
C ALA A 36 5.09 1.51 -5.21
N ILE A 37 6.14 1.97 -4.52
CA ILE A 37 7.32 1.16 -4.20
C ILE A 37 7.39 0.97 -2.69
N LYS A 38 7.60 -0.28 -2.27
CA LYS A 38 7.99 -0.66 -0.92
C LYS A 38 9.36 -1.33 -0.97
N ASN A 39 10.37 -0.69 -0.43
CA ASN A 39 11.71 -1.28 -0.30
C ASN A 39 11.76 -2.11 0.97
N VAL A 40 12.22 -3.35 0.85
CA VAL A 40 12.27 -4.30 1.97
C VAL A 40 13.69 -4.36 2.51
N SER A 41 13.88 -3.95 3.75
CA SER A 41 15.20 -3.89 4.38
C SER A 41 15.28 -4.78 5.61
N ASN A 42 16.41 -5.46 5.78
CA ASN A 42 16.65 -6.28 6.97
C ASN A 42 16.71 -5.44 8.28
N THR A 43 16.79 -4.13 8.16
CA THR A 43 16.75 -3.24 9.33
C THR A 43 15.34 -2.98 9.85
N GLU A 44 14.30 -3.47 9.15
CA GLU A 44 12.94 -3.36 9.64
C GLU A 44 12.73 -4.34 10.81
N GLY A 45 12.12 -3.84 11.89
CA GLY A 45 12.07 -4.56 13.16
C GLY A 45 11.33 -5.90 13.12
N PHE A 46 10.36 -6.07 12.22
CA PHE A 46 9.59 -7.32 12.19
C PHE A 46 10.40 -8.54 11.75
N PHE A 47 11.54 -8.36 11.06
CA PHE A 47 12.35 -9.50 10.63
C PHE A 47 13.02 -10.24 11.76
N SER A 48 13.27 -9.60 12.91
CA SER A 48 13.87 -10.28 14.04
C SER A 48 12.93 -11.34 14.65
N GLY A 49 11.62 -11.18 14.44
CA GLY A 49 10.61 -12.12 14.90
C GLY A 49 10.00 -13.00 13.84
N HIS A 50 10.23 -12.70 12.56
CA HIS A 50 9.55 -13.38 11.45
C HIS A 50 10.53 -13.72 10.32
N PHE A 51 11.40 -14.67 10.47
CA PHE A 51 11.63 -15.54 11.63
C PHE A 51 13.11 -15.47 12.01
N PRO A 52 13.47 -15.77 13.25
CA PRO A 52 14.89 -15.72 13.67
C PRO A 52 15.78 -16.54 12.73
N GLY A 53 16.80 -15.89 12.16
CA GLY A 53 17.71 -16.52 11.22
C GLY A 53 17.17 -16.79 9.80
N LYS A 54 15.88 -16.56 9.57
CA LYS A 54 15.23 -16.73 8.26
C LYS A 54 14.23 -15.59 8.03
N PRO A 55 14.71 -14.40 7.70
CA PRO A 55 13.81 -13.27 7.52
C PRO A 55 12.94 -13.42 6.27
N VAL A 56 11.63 -13.31 6.45
CA VAL A 56 10.65 -13.26 5.38
C VAL A 56 9.60 -12.22 5.75
N MET A 57 9.19 -11.41 4.78
CA MET A 57 8.20 -10.38 5.05
C MET A 57 6.84 -11.00 5.38
N PRO A 58 6.23 -10.64 6.53
CA PRO A 58 4.90 -11.16 6.86
C PRO A 58 3.88 -10.84 5.78
N GLY A 59 3.08 -11.84 5.38
CA GLY A 59 2.03 -11.63 4.38
C GLY A 59 1.04 -10.55 4.80
N ALA A 60 0.75 -10.46 6.10
CA ALA A 60 -0.12 -9.40 6.64
C ALA A 60 0.42 -8.01 6.34
N LEU A 61 1.74 -7.82 6.33
CA LEU A 61 2.35 -6.53 6.03
C LEU A 61 2.41 -6.24 4.52
N ILE A 62 2.47 -7.28 3.69
CA ILE A 62 2.31 -7.09 2.25
C ILE A 62 0.90 -6.56 1.95
N ILE A 63 -0.11 -7.13 2.59
CA ILE A 63 -1.49 -6.65 2.48
C ILE A 63 -1.62 -5.22 2.99
N GLU A 64 -0.98 -4.90 4.11
CA GLU A 64 -0.99 -3.54 4.65
C GLU A 64 -0.36 -2.54 3.67
N ALA A 65 0.76 -2.89 3.05
CA ALA A 65 1.40 -2.03 2.06
C ALA A 65 0.47 -1.78 0.85
N MET A 66 -0.22 -2.81 0.38
CA MET A 66 -1.19 -2.67 -0.70
C MET A 66 -2.37 -1.78 -0.28
N ALA A 67 -2.82 -1.89 0.96
CA ALA A 67 -3.88 -1.04 1.50
C ALA A 67 -3.43 0.42 1.56
N GLN A 68 -2.21 0.69 1.99
CA GLN A 68 -1.67 2.06 2.05
C GLN A 68 -1.58 2.68 0.65
N ALA A 69 -1.15 1.94 -0.36
CA ALA A 69 -1.14 2.42 -1.73
C ALA A 69 -2.57 2.77 -2.19
N SER A 70 -3.56 1.99 -1.77
CA SER A 70 -4.97 2.22 -2.11
C SER A 70 -5.53 3.49 -1.46
N ILE A 71 -5.04 3.85 -0.28
CA ILE A 71 -5.42 5.11 0.36
C ILE A 71 -4.89 6.30 -0.45
N VAL A 72 -3.69 6.20 -1.01
CA VAL A 72 -3.16 7.24 -1.90
C VAL A 72 -4.05 7.38 -3.14
N LEU A 73 -4.56 6.26 -3.66
CA LEU A 73 -5.51 6.27 -4.77
C LEU A 73 -6.79 7.04 -4.40
N TYR A 74 -7.37 6.77 -3.23
CA TYR A 74 -8.52 7.51 -2.73
C TYR A 74 -8.20 9.00 -2.63
N TRP A 75 -7.09 9.35 -2.00
CA TRP A 75 -6.64 10.73 -1.86
C TRP A 75 -6.54 11.41 -3.23
N SER A 76 -6.03 10.73 -4.24
CA SER A 76 -5.85 11.32 -5.57
C SER A 76 -7.16 11.79 -6.19
N LYS A 77 -8.27 11.15 -5.82
CA LYS A 77 -9.60 11.53 -6.31
C LYS A 77 -10.21 12.68 -5.50
N TYR A 78 -10.04 12.67 -4.19
CA TYR A 78 -10.76 13.56 -3.28
C TYR A 78 -9.91 14.63 -2.61
N LYS A 79 -8.64 14.77 -2.99
CA LYS A 79 -7.70 15.67 -2.28
C LYS A 79 -8.18 17.11 -2.13
N ASP A 80 -8.90 17.63 -3.12
CA ASP A 80 -9.37 19.03 -3.10
C ASP A 80 -10.57 19.23 -2.15
N GLU A 81 -11.20 18.16 -1.71
CA GLU A 81 -12.33 18.15 -0.81
C GLU A 81 -11.94 17.83 0.63
N LEU A 82 -10.72 17.33 0.86
CA LEU A 82 -10.27 16.91 2.17
C LEU A 82 -9.67 18.09 2.94
N VAL A 83 -10.24 18.39 4.10
CA VAL A 83 -9.76 19.44 4.99
C VAL A 83 -8.59 18.92 5.84
N LYS A 84 -8.66 17.66 6.22
CA LYS A 84 -7.64 16.97 7.02
C LYS A 84 -7.51 15.52 6.57
N THR A 85 -6.45 14.85 6.97
CA THR A 85 -6.30 13.42 6.71
C THR A 85 -7.41 12.64 7.41
N PRO A 86 -8.29 11.94 6.68
CA PRO A 86 -9.33 11.15 7.29
C PRO A 86 -8.77 9.85 7.88
N ASN A 87 -9.57 9.20 8.73
CA ASN A 87 -9.24 7.86 9.20
C ASN A 87 -9.64 6.83 8.13
N TYR A 88 -8.82 5.81 7.97
CA TYR A 88 -9.02 4.75 7.00
C TYR A 88 -9.06 3.41 7.70
N TYR A 89 -10.00 2.57 7.32
CA TYR A 89 -10.16 1.24 7.91
C TYR A 89 -10.25 0.20 6.81
N LEU A 90 -9.41 -0.83 6.89
CA LEU A 90 -9.53 -1.98 6.00
C LEU A 90 -10.74 -2.80 6.44
N VAL A 91 -11.69 -3.02 5.54
CA VAL A 91 -12.96 -3.67 5.84
C VAL A 91 -12.99 -5.10 5.37
N SER A 92 -12.46 -5.36 4.19
CA SER A 92 -12.50 -6.68 3.58
C SER A 92 -11.29 -6.86 2.67
N VAL A 93 -10.70 -8.04 2.74
CA VAL A 93 -9.53 -8.40 1.94
C VAL A 93 -9.70 -9.81 1.43
N LYS A 94 -9.46 -9.98 0.13
CA LYS A 94 -9.30 -11.30 -0.47
C LYS A 94 -8.05 -11.23 -1.33
N VAL A 95 -6.94 -11.74 -0.79
CA VAL A 95 -5.62 -11.67 -1.43
C VAL A 95 -4.98 -13.05 -1.39
N ASP A 96 -4.47 -13.48 -2.54
CA ASP A 96 -3.65 -14.68 -2.65
C ASP A 96 -2.19 -14.26 -2.54
N LEU A 97 -1.47 -14.89 -1.62
CA LEU A 97 -0.02 -14.69 -1.43
C LEU A 97 0.69 -15.83 -2.15
N GLU A 98 1.34 -15.51 -3.27
CA GLU A 98 1.86 -16.52 -4.19
C GLU A 98 3.34 -16.79 -4.06
N ASN A 99 4.13 -15.80 -3.64
CA ASN A 99 5.58 -15.93 -3.50
C ASN A 99 6.08 -15.16 -2.28
N PRO A 100 7.17 -15.63 -1.64
CA PRO A 100 7.73 -14.95 -0.49
C PRO A 100 8.51 -13.70 -0.87
N VAL A 101 8.68 -12.80 0.11
CA VAL A 101 9.44 -11.56 -0.01
C VAL A 101 10.52 -11.55 1.05
N TYR A 102 11.74 -11.21 0.65
CA TYR A 102 12.91 -11.22 1.52
C TYR A 102 13.55 -9.84 1.62
N PRO A 103 14.32 -9.58 2.69
CA PRO A 103 15.13 -8.36 2.74
C PRO A 103 16.02 -8.24 1.50
N GLY A 104 16.05 -7.04 0.92
CA GLY A 104 16.75 -6.75 -0.33
C GLY A 104 15.82 -6.67 -1.52
N ASP A 105 14.60 -7.19 -1.40
CA ASP A 105 13.61 -7.07 -2.46
C ASP A 105 12.98 -5.68 -2.50
N SER A 106 12.50 -5.28 -3.67
CA SER A 106 11.73 -4.06 -3.85
C SER A 106 10.38 -4.44 -4.44
N LEU A 107 9.32 -4.20 -3.69
CA LEU A 107 7.95 -4.48 -4.13
C LEU A 107 7.42 -3.34 -4.98
N MET A 108 6.89 -3.67 -6.15
CA MET A 108 6.07 -2.76 -6.93
C MET A 108 4.62 -3.09 -6.65
N ILE A 109 3.89 -2.12 -6.13
CA ILE A 109 2.51 -2.29 -5.70
C ILE A 109 1.60 -1.48 -6.61
N GLU A 110 0.60 -2.13 -7.18
CA GLU A 110 -0.40 -1.45 -8.00
C GLU A 110 -1.76 -1.57 -7.34
N SER A 111 -2.48 -0.45 -7.27
CA SER A 111 -3.88 -0.42 -6.85
C SER A 111 -4.71 0.23 -7.94
N LYS A 112 -5.73 -0.47 -8.40
CA LYS A 112 -6.68 0.00 -9.43
C LYS A 112 -8.06 0.16 -8.82
N ALA A 113 -8.71 1.27 -9.12
CA ALA A 113 -10.06 1.52 -8.65
C ALA A 113 -11.04 0.58 -9.35
N LEU A 114 -11.81 -0.16 -8.59
CA LEU A 114 -13.04 -0.80 -9.05
C LEU A 114 -14.20 0.17 -8.83
N LYS A 115 -14.25 0.79 -7.65
CA LYS A 115 -15.22 1.83 -7.32
C LYS A 115 -14.69 2.66 -6.15
N ILE A 116 -14.60 3.96 -6.33
CA ILE A 116 -14.18 4.89 -5.27
C ILE A 116 -15.32 5.88 -5.05
N ILE A 117 -15.86 5.89 -3.84
CA ILE A 117 -16.92 6.81 -3.41
C ILE A 117 -16.45 7.56 -2.16
N PRO A 118 -17.12 8.63 -1.73
CA PRO A 118 -16.62 9.44 -0.60
C PRO A 118 -16.37 8.68 0.70
N LYS A 119 -17.13 7.62 0.97
CA LYS A 119 -17.02 6.87 2.24
C LYS A 119 -16.35 5.50 2.11
N ALA A 120 -15.97 5.08 0.92
CA ALA A 120 -15.40 3.75 0.71
C ALA A 120 -14.62 3.65 -0.58
N GLY A 121 -13.72 2.69 -0.62
CA GLY A 121 -13.01 2.31 -1.83
C GLY A 121 -13.02 0.82 -2.03
N PHE A 122 -13.23 0.41 -3.26
CA PHE A 122 -13.16 -0.99 -3.73
C PHE A 122 -12.05 -1.03 -4.77
N VAL A 123 -11.01 -1.80 -4.52
CA VAL A 123 -9.81 -1.80 -5.33
C VAL A 123 -9.36 -3.21 -5.69
N GLU A 124 -8.70 -3.31 -6.84
CA GLU A 124 -7.94 -4.47 -7.25
C GLU A 124 -6.49 -4.16 -6.98
N VAL A 125 -5.79 -5.06 -6.28
CA VAL A 125 -4.41 -4.82 -5.85
C VAL A 125 -3.50 -5.95 -6.30
N ASN A 126 -2.24 -5.61 -6.60
CA ASN A 126 -1.20 -6.60 -6.77
C ASN A 126 0.14 -6.05 -6.30
N ALA A 127 1.04 -6.97 -5.96
CA ALA A 127 2.42 -6.67 -5.62
C ALA A 127 3.31 -7.60 -6.43
N SER A 128 4.39 -7.07 -6.97
CA SER A 128 5.33 -7.85 -7.80
C SER A 128 6.78 -7.47 -7.51
N ILE A 129 7.69 -8.38 -7.86
CA ILE A 129 9.13 -8.15 -7.85
C ILE A 129 9.63 -8.58 -9.23
N ASP A 130 10.22 -7.64 -9.98
CA ASP A 130 10.74 -7.91 -11.32
C ASP A 130 9.73 -8.68 -12.20
N LYS A 131 8.48 -8.22 -12.20
CA LYS A 131 7.35 -8.80 -12.94
C LYS A 131 6.83 -10.15 -12.42
N THR A 132 7.43 -10.70 -11.37
CA THR A 132 6.90 -11.90 -10.71
C THR A 132 5.83 -11.48 -9.71
N ILE A 133 4.63 -12.02 -9.84
CA ILE A 133 3.54 -11.71 -8.93
C ILE A 133 3.82 -12.31 -7.55
N ILE A 134 3.80 -11.47 -6.54
CA ILE A 134 3.97 -11.85 -5.14
C ILE A 134 2.61 -12.05 -4.48
N ALA A 135 1.69 -11.11 -4.72
CA ALA A 135 0.36 -11.13 -4.15
C ALA A 135 -0.61 -10.45 -5.09
N LYS A 136 -1.86 -10.89 -5.10
CA LYS A 136 -2.92 -10.26 -5.90
C LYS A 136 -4.29 -10.52 -5.30
N GLY A 137 -5.20 -9.60 -5.50
CA GLY A 137 -6.57 -9.76 -5.04
C GLY A 137 -7.34 -8.46 -5.02
N GLN A 138 -8.27 -8.37 -4.08
CA GLN A 138 -9.16 -7.23 -3.94
C GLN A 138 -9.24 -6.81 -2.48
N ALA A 139 -9.51 -5.53 -2.26
CA ALA A 139 -9.68 -4.99 -0.93
C ALA A 139 -10.79 -3.94 -0.93
N THR A 140 -11.42 -3.79 0.22
CA THR A 140 -12.40 -2.73 0.48
C THR A 140 -11.95 -1.99 1.73
N PHE A 141 -11.96 -0.67 1.65
CA PHE A 141 -11.66 0.17 2.81
C PHE A 141 -12.76 1.21 3.00
N ALA A 142 -12.96 1.59 4.25
CA ALA A 142 -13.92 2.62 4.65
C ALA A 142 -13.19 3.89 5.07
N ILE A 143 -13.84 5.01 4.87
CA ILE A 143 -13.31 6.33 5.19
C ILE A 143 -14.20 6.96 6.24
N GLU A 144 -13.57 7.45 7.31
CA GLU A 144 -14.23 8.27 8.32
C GLU A 144 -13.65 9.68 8.23
N ARG A 145 -14.47 10.60 7.78
CA ARG A 145 -14.07 12.00 7.62
C ARG A 145 -14.30 12.81 8.88
#